data_49bf23ba07929d8860abade7ae0be400
#
_entry.id   49bf23ba07929d8860abade7ae0be400
#
_cell.length_a   1.000
_cell.length_b   1.000
_cell.length_c   1.000
_cell.angle_alpha   90.00
_cell.angle_beta   90.00
_cell.angle_gamma   90.00
#
_symmetry.space_group_name_H-M   'P 1'
#
loop_
_entity.id
_entity.type
_entity.pdbx_description
1 polymer ?
#
loop_
_entity_poly.entity_id
_entity_poly.type
_entity_poly.pdbx_seq_one_letter_code
_entity_poly.pdbx_strand_id
1 'polypeptide(L)'
;MIQTAAMIGMGAIGTIYGHRLFQQYGSRFRVAAGGDREERIRGNGLQLNGETFYPAVIHAASAEFAPDLLILCVKNHQLVQAFPLIRACLAPHTIILPLLNGVTARDVLQKGFPGQTVFYGLSMGIDAVRSAAGVVNRTDGMIQFGYRDNRIPAPEVTAVRDYLAAAGIDARIMPDMVHAAWKKWMLNVGLNQVSALTGAQYGHISAIPEIHTLFVDAMEEALAVAQAKGIPLSHRDLEELDHMMETFPKIGKTSLLQDVEAGRDTEAGCFAGTVLDLGREYGIPTPVNRVFFNLIKAREGIRRTPLE
;
A
#
# COMPACT_ATOMS: atom_id res chain seq x y z
N MET A 1 -23.24 0.54 11.53
CA MET A 1 -22.56 1.85 11.64
C MET A 1 -21.19 1.61 12.24
N ILE A 2 -20.11 2.14 11.64
CA ILE A 2 -18.75 2.00 12.18
C ILE A 2 -18.60 2.97 13.35
N GLN A 3 -18.17 2.48 14.50
CA GLN A 3 -17.94 3.27 15.72
C GLN A 3 -16.49 3.20 16.19
N THR A 4 -15.82 2.08 15.93
CA THR A 4 -14.47 1.78 16.40
C THR A 4 -13.59 1.34 15.26
N ALA A 5 -12.31 1.72 15.32
CA ALA A 5 -11.32 1.24 14.37
C ALA A 5 -10.00 0.83 15.04
N ALA A 6 -9.31 -0.10 14.42
CA ALA A 6 -7.92 -0.40 14.75
C ALA A 6 -7.05 -0.36 13.50
N MET A 7 -5.76 -0.13 13.69
CA MET A 7 -4.77 -0.11 12.62
C MET A 7 -3.57 -0.98 12.95
N ILE A 8 -3.16 -1.79 11.98
CA ILE A 8 -1.91 -2.56 12.02
C ILE A 8 -0.95 -1.99 10.98
N GLY A 9 0.27 -1.63 11.41
CA GLY A 9 1.28 -1.09 10.52
C GLY A 9 1.37 0.43 10.54
N MET A 10 2.07 0.98 11.51
CA MET A 10 2.32 2.43 11.62
C MET A 10 3.60 2.82 10.85
N GLY A 11 3.57 2.58 9.53
CA GLY A 11 4.51 3.12 8.56
C GLY A 11 4.14 4.56 8.17
N ALA A 12 4.56 5.05 7.01
CA ALA A 12 4.17 6.39 6.55
C ALA A 12 2.65 6.51 6.40
N ILE A 13 2.02 5.64 5.62
CA ILE A 13 0.56 5.61 5.38
C ILE A 13 -0.21 5.47 6.70
N GLY A 14 0.17 4.47 7.51
CA GLY A 14 -0.54 4.21 8.78
C GLY A 14 -0.39 5.33 9.79
N THR A 15 0.74 6.04 9.82
CA THR A 15 0.92 7.19 10.71
C THR A 15 0.04 8.37 10.29
N ILE A 16 -0.06 8.66 8.99
CA ILE A 16 -0.89 9.75 8.45
C ILE A 16 -2.36 9.51 8.78
N TYR A 17 -2.92 8.39 8.34
CA TYR A 17 -4.33 8.10 8.56
C TYR A 17 -4.65 7.77 10.03
N GLY A 18 -3.71 7.13 10.74
CA GLY A 18 -3.84 6.85 12.17
C GLY A 18 -3.91 8.12 13.01
N HIS A 19 -3.15 9.16 12.65
CA HIS A 19 -3.23 10.46 13.31
C HIS A 19 -4.61 11.12 13.12
N ARG A 20 -5.14 11.13 11.89
CA ARG A 20 -6.49 11.65 11.59
C ARG A 20 -7.57 10.92 12.39
N LEU A 21 -7.50 9.59 12.42
CA LEU A 21 -8.45 8.76 13.17
C LEU A 21 -8.30 8.97 14.68
N PHE A 22 -7.09 9.12 15.18
CA PHE A 22 -6.84 9.39 16.61
C PHE A 22 -7.40 10.76 17.02
N GLN A 23 -7.17 11.80 16.23
CA GLN A 23 -7.71 13.13 16.49
C GLN A 23 -9.25 13.13 16.54
N GLN A 24 -9.89 12.43 15.61
CA GLN A 24 -11.36 12.41 15.52
C GLN A 24 -12.02 11.52 16.55
N TYR A 25 -11.41 10.34 16.84
CA TYR A 25 -12.12 9.29 17.58
C TYR A 25 -11.51 8.99 18.95
N GLY A 26 -10.34 9.53 19.28
CA GLY A 26 -9.67 9.32 20.57
C GLY A 26 -9.50 7.82 20.90
N SER A 27 -10.03 7.40 22.04
CA SER A 27 -9.93 6.00 22.52
C SER A 27 -10.71 4.97 21.68
N ARG A 28 -11.59 5.40 20.80
CA ARG A 28 -12.32 4.54 19.84
C ARG A 28 -11.45 4.13 18.65
N PHE A 29 -10.30 4.79 18.45
CA PHE A 29 -9.26 4.36 17.54
C PHE A 29 -8.09 3.78 18.35
N ARG A 30 -7.58 2.62 17.93
CA ARG A 30 -6.43 1.97 18.56
C ARG A 30 -5.43 1.48 17.52
N VAL A 31 -4.18 1.34 17.94
CA VAL A 31 -3.13 0.72 17.13
C VAL A 31 -2.89 -0.69 17.65
N ALA A 32 -2.90 -1.69 16.77
CA ALA A 32 -2.50 -3.02 17.18
C ALA A 32 -1.02 -3.25 16.83
N ALA A 33 -0.23 -3.60 17.82
CA ALA A 33 1.19 -3.85 17.70
C ALA A 33 1.64 -4.93 18.68
N GLY A 34 2.85 -5.48 18.48
CA GLY A 34 3.45 -6.45 19.39
C GLY A 34 4.95 -6.26 19.49
N GLY A 35 5.56 -6.81 20.56
CA GLY A 35 7.00 -6.74 20.86
C GLY A 35 7.53 -5.30 20.91
N ASP A 36 8.77 -5.12 20.50
CA ASP A 36 9.47 -3.81 20.52
C ASP A 36 8.69 -2.67 19.88
N ARG A 37 7.80 -2.98 18.93
CA ARG A 37 6.99 -1.95 18.27
C ARG A 37 5.90 -1.42 19.18
N GLU A 38 5.28 -2.27 19.98
CA GLU A 38 4.31 -1.89 20.99
C GLU A 38 4.97 -1.00 22.04
N GLU A 39 6.12 -1.43 22.58
CA GLU A 39 6.87 -0.69 23.59
C GLU A 39 7.26 0.71 23.11
N ARG A 40 7.74 0.79 21.86
CA ARG A 40 8.09 2.09 21.27
C ARG A 40 6.89 3.01 21.10
N ILE A 41 5.74 2.49 20.66
CA ILE A 41 4.53 3.31 20.50
C ILE A 41 4.02 3.80 21.84
N ARG A 42 4.03 2.94 22.87
CA ARG A 42 3.63 3.32 24.25
C ARG A 42 4.58 4.34 24.87
N GLY A 43 5.89 4.15 24.72
CA GLY A 43 6.91 5.00 25.33
C GLY A 43 7.15 6.30 24.59
N ASN A 44 7.30 6.25 23.27
CA ASN A 44 7.75 7.39 22.45
C ASN A 44 6.61 8.03 21.64
N GLY A 45 5.43 7.41 21.59
CA GLY A 45 4.37 7.84 20.70
C GLY A 45 4.70 7.63 19.23
N LEU A 46 3.91 8.26 18.38
CA LEU A 46 4.08 8.32 16.93
C LEU A 46 4.21 9.79 16.53
N GLN A 47 5.07 10.07 15.55
CA GLN A 47 5.34 11.44 15.12
C GLN A 47 4.89 11.67 13.68
N LEU A 48 4.09 12.73 13.47
CA LEU A 48 3.67 13.23 12.19
C LEU A 48 3.89 14.75 12.12
N ASN A 49 4.69 15.22 11.16
CA ASN A 49 4.97 16.64 10.95
C ASN A 49 5.47 17.39 12.21
N GLY A 50 6.24 16.69 13.07
CA GLY A 50 6.74 17.23 14.34
C GLY A 50 5.77 17.14 15.52
N GLU A 51 4.53 16.76 15.31
CA GLU A 51 3.55 16.49 16.36
C GLU A 51 3.65 15.03 16.83
N THR A 52 3.68 14.82 18.16
CA THR A 52 3.68 13.49 18.76
C THR A 52 2.30 13.15 19.29
N PHE A 53 1.79 11.97 18.95
CA PHE A 53 0.51 11.48 19.45
C PHE A 53 0.65 10.06 20.04
N TYR A 54 -0.20 9.75 21.02
CA TYR A 54 -0.14 8.51 21.80
C TYR A 54 -1.47 7.74 21.69
N PRO A 55 -1.68 6.97 20.61
CA PRO A 55 -2.88 6.16 20.49
C PRO A 55 -2.85 5.00 21.47
N ALA A 56 -4.02 4.56 21.95
CA ALA A 56 -4.11 3.34 22.74
C ALA A 56 -3.64 2.14 21.90
N VAL A 57 -2.83 1.25 22.51
CA VAL A 57 -2.24 0.09 21.82
C VAL A 57 -2.92 -1.19 22.29
N ILE A 58 -3.41 -1.99 21.32
CA ILE A 58 -3.90 -3.34 21.53
C ILE A 58 -2.71 -4.30 21.49
N HIS A 59 -2.52 -5.06 22.56
CA HIS A 59 -1.53 -6.15 22.59
C HIS A 59 -2.08 -7.39 21.86
N ALA A 60 -1.21 -8.10 21.13
CA ALA A 60 -1.59 -9.28 20.35
C ALA A 60 -2.23 -10.42 21.16
N ALA A 61 -2.01 -10.45 22.48
CA ALA A 61 -2.57 -11.48 23.36
C ALA A 61 -3.88 -11.06 24.07
N SER A 62 -4.33 -9.79 23.93
CA SER A 62 -5.55 -9.32 24.59
C SER A 62 -6.70 -9.22 23.57
N ALA A 63 -7.67 -10.12 23.69
CA ALA A 63 -8.91 -10.11 22.88
C ALA A 63 -9.92 -9.02 23.32
N GLU A 64 -9.47 -7.98 24.04
CA GLU A 64 -10.37 -7.02 24.71
C GLU A 64 -10.98 -5.96 23.79
N PHE A 65 -10.52 -5.86 22.54
CA PHE A 65 -11.01 -4.86 21.61
C PHE A 65 -11.14 -5.42 20.21
N ALA A 66 -12.36 -5.66 19.79
CA ALA A 66 -12.70 -6.06 18.43
C ALA A 66 -13.28 -4.83 17.70
N PRO A 67 -12.52 -4.19 16.79
CA PRO A 67 -12.99 -3.01 16.06
C PRO A 67 -14.04 -3.37 15.02
N ASP A 68 -14.91 -2.40 14.67
CA ASP A 68 -15.77 -2.52 13.49
C ASP A 68 -14.95 -2.47 12.20
N LEU A 69 -13.86 -1.69 12.19
CA LEU A 69 -12.96 -1.51 11.04
C LEU A 69 -11.50 -1.79 11.43
N LEU A 70 -10.88 -2.77 10.79
CA LEU A 70 -9.46 -3.07 10.90
C LEU A 70 -8.71 -2.63 9.63
N ILE A 71 -7.85 -1.62 9.75
CA ILE A 71 -7.07 -1.07 8.65
C ILE A 71 -5.65 -1.65 8.69
N LEU A 72 -5.17 -2.16 7.54
CA LEU A 72 -3.86 -2.77 7.43
C LEU A 72 -2.94 -1.92 6.54
N CYS A 73 -1.85 -1.42 7.12
CA CYS A 73 -0.84 -0.58 6.46
C CYS A 73 0.58 -1.18 6.59
N VAL A 74 0.69 -2.50 6.71
CA VAL A 74 1.98 -3.21 6.70
C VAL A 74 2.53 -3.32 5.28
N LYS A 75 3.82 -3.63 5.14
CA LYS A 75 4.38 -4.00 3.83
C LYS A 75 3.95 -5.42 3.44
N ASN A 76 3.87 -5.70 2.13
CA ASN A 76 3.38 -6.99 1.62
C ASN A 76 4.11 -8.19 2.22
N HIS A 77 5.44 -8.14 2.33
CA HIS A 77 6.24 -9.23 2.91
C HIS A 77 5.98 -9.45 4.41
N GLN A 78 5.32 -8.52 5.09
CA GLN A 78 4.95 -8.61 6.50
C GLN A 78 3.50 -9.07 6.71
N LEU A 79 2.69 -9.19 5.64
CA LEU A 79 1.26 -9.45 5.76
C LEU A 79 0.95 -10.78 6.47
N VAL A 80 1.59 -11.86 6.05
CA VAL A 80 1.37 -13.19 6.67
C VAL A 80 1.88 -13.21 8.10
N GLN A 81 2.99 -12.53 8.39
CA GLN A 81 3.53 -12.40 9.74
C GLN A 81 2.59 -11.62 10.68
N ALA A 82 1.73 -10.75 10.13
CA ALA A 82 0.73 -10.01 10.89
C ALA A 82 -0.53 -10.83 11.22
N PHE A 83 -0.70 -12.04 10.68
CA PHE A 83 -1.92 -12.85 10.89
C PHE A 83 -2.27 -13.11 12.35
N PRO A 84 -1.32 -13.42 13.27
CA PRO A 84 -1.66 -13.55 14.70
C PRO A 84 -2.25 -12.27 15.28
N LEU A 85 -1.69 -11.11 14.93
CA LEU A 85 -2.17 -9.81 15.39
C LEU A 85 -3.51 -9.44 14.76
N ILE A 86 -3.70 -9.72 13.45
CA ILE A 86 -4.99 -9.56 12.78
C ILE A 86 -6.05 -10.40 13.52
N ARG A 87 -5.78 -11.68 13.76
CA ARG A 87 -6.70 -12.60 14.43
C ARG A 87 -7.13 -12.11 15.81
N ALA A 88 -6.21 -11.51 16.58
CA ALA A 88 -6.51 -10.95 17.89
C ALA A 88 -7.45 -9.73 17.83
N CYS A 89 -7.58 -9.09 16.68
CA CYS A 89 -8.47 -7.93 16.45
C CYS A 89 -9.81 -8.30 15.80
N LEU A 90 -10.06 -9.58 15.47
CA LEU A 90 -11.25 -9.95 14.71
C LEU A 90 -12.45 -10.35 15.60
N ALA A 91 -13.61 -9.81 15.24
CA ALA A 91 -14.92 -10.32 15.59
C ALA A 91 -15.72 -10.61 14.32
N PRO A 92 -16.86 -11.31 14.38
CA PRO A 92 -17.65 -11.63 13.19
C PRO A 92 -18.07 -10.40 12.35
N HIS A 93 -18.20 -9.23 12.98
CA HIS A 93 -18.61 -7.98 12.34
C HIS A 93 -17.43 -7.13 11.82
N THR A 94 -16.19 -7.46 12.17
CA THR A 94 -15.01 -6.68 11.80
C THR A 94 -14.80 -6.69 10.29
N ILE A 95 -14.73 -5.50 9.68
CA ILE A 95 -14.37 -5.31 8.28
C ILE A 95 -12.86 -5.09 8.18
N ILE A 96 -12.20 -5.80 7.27
CA ILE A 96 -10.77 -5.65 7.00
C ILE A 96 -10.57 -4.77 5.77
N LEU A 97 -9.84 -3.65 5.93
CA LEU A 97 -9.47 -2.73 4.86
C LEU A 97 -7.93 -2.74 4.67
N PRO A 98 -7.39 -3.49 3.71
CA PRO A 98 -5.97 -3.46 3.40
C PRO A 98 -5.62 -2.23 2.56
N LEU A 99 -4.59 -1.48 2.97
CA LEU A 99 -4.02 -0.36 2.23
C LEU A 99 -2.57 -0.67 1.79
N LEU A 100 -2.32 -1.92 1.46
CA LEU A 100 -1.03 -2.39 0.98
C LEU A 100 -0.87 -2.12 -0.53
N ASN A 101 0.38 -1.97 -0.96
CA ASN A 101 0.67 -1.95 -2.39
C ASN A 101 0.48 -3.34 -3.01
N GLY A 102 0.41 -3.41 -4.35
CA GLY A 102 0.18 -4.67 -5.06
C GLY A 102 -1.29 -5.03 -5.19
N VAL A 103 -1.56 -6.23 -5.70
CA VAL A 103 -2.91 -6.70 -6.05
C VAL A 103 -3.29 -8.02 -5.35
N THR A 104 -2.41 -8.56 -4.51
CA THR A 104 -2.59 -9.89 -3.91
C THR A 104 -3.09 -9.87 -2.47
N ALA A 105 -2.94 -8.74 -1.76
CA ALA A 105 -3.21 -8.66 -0.31
C ALA A 105 -4.64 -9.08 0.06
N ARG A 106 -5.64 -8.63 -0.71
CA ARG A 106 -7.05 -8.98 -0.46
C ARG A 106 -7.28 -10.49 -0.54
N ASP A 107 -6.72 -11.16 -1.54
CA ASP A 107 -6.91 -12.60 -1.73
C ASP A 107 -6.17 -13.42 -0.68
N VAL A 108 -4.97 -12.96 -0.27
CA VAL A 108 -4.23 -13.55 0.85
C VAL A 108 -5.02 -13.45 2.16
N LEU A 109 -5.61 -12.29 2.43
CA LEU A 109 -6.45 -12.07 3.62
C LEU A 109 -7.73 -12.91 3.58
N GLN A 110 -8.42 -12.97 2.43
CA GLN A 110 -9.64 -13.75 2.29
C GLN A 110 -9.41 -15.26 2.47
N LYS A 111 -8.23 -15.77 2.02
CA LYS A 111 -7.82 -17.16 2.29
C LYS A 111 -7.49 -17.40 3.77
N GLY A 112 -6.81 -16.44 4.41
CA GLY A 112 -6.42 -16.54 5.83
C GLY A 112 -7.60 -16.37 6.80
N PHE A 113 -8.63 -15.64 6.39
CA PHE A 113 -9.80 -15.27 7.19
C PHE A 113 -11.09 -15.41 6.36
N PRO A 114 -11.50 -16.63 5.98
CA PRO A 114 -12.61 -16.86 5.03
C PRO A 114 -13.98 -16.38 5.52
N GLY A 115 -14.16 -16.24 6.84
CA GLY A 115 -15.40 -15.74 7.44
C GLY A 115 -15.49 -14.23 7.55
N GLN A 116 -14.45 -13.48 7.17
CA GLN A 116 -14.40 -12.03 7.33
C GLN A 116 -14.76 -11.28 6.05
N THR A 117 -15.35 -10.10 6.23
CA THR A 117 -15.51 -9.14 5.15
C THR A 117 -14.16 -8.47 4.88
N VAL A 118 -13.58 -8.72 3.70
CA VAL A 118 -12.32 -8.12 3.26
C VAL A 118 -12.58 -7.25 2.04
N PHE A 119 -12.43 -5.94 2.18
CA PHE A 119 -12.53 -5.00 1.06
C PHE A 119 -11.28 -5.04 0.18
N TYR A 120 -11.41 -4.60 -1.05
CA TYR A 120 -10.29 -4.05 -1.81
C TYR A 120 -9.99 -2.65 -1.25
N GLY A 121 -8.71 -2.30 -1.15
CA GLY A 121 -8.31 -0.98 -0.69
C GLY A 121 -6.95 -0.60 -1.24
N LEU A 122 -6.76 0.68 -1.50
CA LEU A 122 -5.49 1.26 -1.93
C LEU A 122 -5.41 2.72 -1.50
N SER A 123 -4.19 3.25 -1.39
CA SER A 123 -3.93 4.68 -1.15
C SER A 123 -3.26 5.30 -2.37
N MET A 124 -3.66 6.51 -2.76
CA MET A 124 -3.07 7.25 -3.88
C MET A 124 -2.73 8.68 -3.48
N GLY A 125 -1.75 9.28 -4.18
CA GLY A 125 -1.42 10.70 -4.03
C GLY A 125 -0.78 11.08 -2.70
N ILE A 126 -0.25 10.12 -1.96
CA ILE A 126 0.48 10.39 -0.71
C ILE A 126 1.90 10.88 -1.07
N ASP A 127 2.26 12.05 -0.55
CA ASP A 127 3.65 12.53 -0.54
C ASP A 127 4.14 12.54 0.91
N ALA A 128 4.88 11.51 1.28
CA ALA A 128 5.36 11.33 2.64
C ALA A 128 6.76 10.72 2.67
N VAL A 129 7.56 11.15 3.64
CA VAL A 129 8.89 10.62 3.93
C VAL A 129 8.93 10.13 5.38
N ARG A 130 9.40 8.91 5.58
CA ARG A 130 9.63 8.35 6.90
C ARG A 130 11.11 8.33 7.23
N SER A 131 11.46 8.90 8.38
CA SER A 131 12.80 8.92 8.96
C SER A 131 12.82 8.38 10.40
N ALA A 132 13.98 8.42 11.04
CA ALA A 132 14.08 8.14 12.48
C ALA A 132 13.31 9.17 13.34
N ALA A 133 13.17 10.41 12.86
CA ALA A 133 12.45 11.48 13.53
C ALA A 133 10.92 11.42 13.34
N GLY A 134 10.40 10.42 12.65
CA GLY A 134 8.97 10.27 12.38
C GLY A 134 8.61 10.34 10.91
N VAL A 135 7.35 10.68 10.65
CA VAL A 135 6.78 10.85 9.30
C VAL A 135 6.58 12.35 9.03
N VAL A 136 7.04 12.79 7.87
CA VAL A 136 6.71 14.12 7.32
C VAL A 136 5.91 13.89 6.05
N ASN A 137 4.73 14.47 5.96
CA ASN A 137 3.92 14.43 4.75
C ASN A 137 3.52 15.83 4.29
N ARG A 138 3.37 15.97 2.97
CA ARG A 138 2.87 17.19 2.31
C ARG A 138 1.45 17.03 1.85
N THR A 139 1.09 15.80 1.45
CA THR A 139 -0.29 15.44 1.06
C THR A 139 -0.68 14.12 1.70
N ASP A 140 -1.88 14.07 2.24
CA ASP A 140 -2.46 12.85 2.85
C ASP A 140 -2.92 11.86 1.77
N GLY A 141 -3.06 12.32 0.52
CA GLY A 141 -3.63 11.53 -0.57
C GLY A 141 -5.07 11.14 -0.32
N MET A 142 -5.48 10.03 -0.92
CA MET A 142 -6.83 9.48 -0.79
C MET A 142 -6.81 7.96 -0.60
N ILE A 143 -7.87 7.43 -0.01
CA ILE A 143 -8.16 6.00 0.05
C ILE A 143 -9.24 5.68 -1.00
N GLN A 144 -8.98 4.70 -1.87
CA GLN A 144 -9.98 4.11 -2.75
C GLN A 144 -10.29 2.70 -2.25
N PHE A 145 -11.55 2.35 -2.11
CA PHE A 145 -11.91 1.07 -1.51
C PHE A 145 -13.34 0.63 -1.85
N GLY A 146 -13.64 -0.62 -1.50
CA GLY A 146 -14.96 -1.22 -1.61
C GLY A 146 -14.91 -2.71 -1.92
N TYR A 147 -16.04 -3.26 -2.32
CA TYR A 147 -16.12 -4.58 -2.93
C TYR A 147 -15.57 -4.57 -4.36
N ARG A 148 -15.56 -5.71 -5.02
CA ARG A 148 -15.20 -5.81 -6.44
C ARG A 148 -16.03 -4.87 -7.30
N ASP A 149 -17.36 -4.87 -7.11
CA ASP A 149 -18.34 -4.05 -7.79
C ASP A 149 -19.10 -3.19 -6.77
N ASN A 150 -19.06 -1.87 -6.94
CA ASN A 150 -19.73 -0.89 -6.11
C ASN A 150 -20.54 0.11 -6.95
N ARG A 151 -21.06 -0.29 -8.12
CA ARG A 151 -21.97 0.55 -8.91
C ARG A 151 -23.20 0.93 -8.09
N ILE A 152 -23.61 0.05 -7.19
CA ILE A 152 -24.56 0.33 -6.10
C ILE A 152 -23.83 -0.04 -4.81
N PRO A 153 -23.31 0.94 -4.04
CA PRO A 153 -22.54 0.65 -2.84
C PRO A 153 -23.41 0.00 -1.76
N ALA A 154 -22.89 -1.08 -1.17
CA ALA A 154 -23.52 -1.71 -0.02
C ALA A 154 -23.49 -0.78 1.23
N PRO A 155 -24.43 -0.91 2.17
CA PRO A 155 -24.52 -0.05 3.35
C PRO A 155 -23.24 0.00 4.17
N GLU A 156 -22.54 -1.12 4.33
CA GLU A 156 -21.28 -1.20 5.07
C GLU A 156 -20.13 -0.46 4.37
N VAL A 157 -20.08 -0.46 3.02
CA VAL A 157 -19.11 0.33 2.26
C VAL A 157 -19.34 1.81 2.47
N THR A 158 -20.61 2.24 2.41
CA THR A 158 -21.00 3.63 2.70
C THR A 158 -20.66 4.01 4.15
N ALA A 159 -20.91 3.12 5.12
CA ALA A 159 -20.60 3.37 6.52
C ALA A 159 -19.10 3.56 6.76
N VAL A 160 -18.23 2.78 6.09
CA VAL A 160 -16.78 2.94 6.17
C VAL A 160 -16.34 4.26 5.53
N ARG A 161 -16.90 4.64 4.36
CA ARG A 161 -16.63 5.95 3.75
C ARG A 161 -16.94 7.09 4.70
N ASP A 162 -18.13 7.08 5.29
CA ASP A 162 -18.59 8.16 6.17
C ASP A 162 -17.73 8.25 7.45
N TYR A 163 -17.32 7.10 7.98
CA TYR A 163 -16.42 7.04 9.12
C TYR A 163 -15.03 7.65 8.80
N LEU A 164 -14.43 7.31 7.65
CA LEU A 164 -13.16 7.87 7.23
C LEU A 164 -13.26 9.36 6.89
N ALA A 165 -14.33 9.77 6.20
CA ALA A 165 -14.59 11.16 5.84
C ALA A 165 -14.78 12.06 7.06
N ALA A 166 -15.45 11.58 8.12
CA ALA A 166 -15.60 12.31 9.38
C ALA A 166 -14.25 12.57 10.08
N ALA A 167 -13.21 11.75 9.80
CA ALA A 167 -11.84 11.98 10.25
C ALA A 167 -11.02 12.86 9.28
N GLY A 168 -11.65 13.46 8.28
CA GLY A 168 -10.97 14.30 7.27
C GLY A 168 -10.14 13.52 6.27
N ILE A 169 -10.39 12.21 6.11
CA ILE A 169 -9.71 11.36 5.14
C ILE A 169 -10.53 11.34 3.85
N ASP A 170 -9.91 11.71 2.71
CA ASP A 170 -10.54 11.56 1.38
C ASP A 170 -10.69 10.06 1.07
N ALA A 171 -11.89 9.55 1.25
CA ALA A 171 -12.22 8.14 1.09
C ALA A 171 -13.26 7.98 -0.03
N ARG A 172 -12.88 7.30 -1.12
CA ARG A 172 -13.66 7.17 -2.34
C ARG A 172 -14.07 5.72 -2.61
N ILE A 173 -15.36 5.52 -2.82
CA ILE A 173 -15.88 4.23 -3.27
C ILE A 173 -15.73 4.17 -4.79
N MET A 174 -14.94 3.20 -5.28
CA MET A 174 -14.74 3.03 -6.71
C MET A 174 -15.76 2.05 -7.28
N PRO A 175 -16.37 2.35 -8.43
CA PRO A 175 -17.34 1.44 -9.06
C PRO A 175 -16.77 0.04 -9.34
N ASP A 176 -15.51 -0.02 -9.79
CA ASP A 176 -14.74 -1.26 -10.02
C ASP A 176 -13.39 -1.17 -9.31
N MET A 177 -13.31 -1.81 -8.14
CA MET A 177 -12.08 -1.82 -7.35
C MET A 177 -11.00 -2.72 -7.94
N VAL A 178 -11.36 -3.73 -8.72
CA VAL A 178 -10.35 -4.59 -9.39
C VAL A 178 -9.63 -3.78 -10.46
N HIS A 179 -10.39 -3.09 -11.32
CA HIS A 179 -9.80 -2.20 -12.33
C HIS A 179 -8.92 -1.13 -11.67
N ALA A 180 -9.42 -0.43 -10.64
CA ALA A 180 -8.68 0.63 -9.95
C ALA A 180 -7.37 0.11 -9.31
N ALA A 181 -7.41 -1.05 -8.65
CA ALA A 181 -6.24 -1.63 -8.00
C ALA A 181 -5.18 -2.08 -9.01
N TRP A 182 -5.60 -2.74 -10.09
CA TRP A 182 -4.68 -3.22 -11.11
C TRP A 182 -4.10 -2.08 -11.96
N LYS A 183 -4.89 -1.04 -12.24
CA LYS A 183 -4.39 0.18 -12.91
C LYS A 183 -3.31 0.87 -12.06
N LYS A 184 -3.56 1.08 -10.76
CA LYS A 184 -2.53 1.61 -9.85
C LYS A 184 -1.30 0.69 -9.77
N TRP A 185 -1.50 -0.64 -9.73
CA TRP A 185 -0.38 -1.58 -9.67
C TRP A 185 0.47 -1.51 -10.93
N MET A 186 -0.12 -1.43 -12.13
CA MET A 186 0.58 -1.26 -13.40
C MET A 186 1.45 0.01 -13.40
N LEU A 187 0.92 1.15 -12.93
CA LEU A 187 1.71 2.37 -12.74
C LEU A 187 2.93 2.11 -11.83
N ASN A 188 2.70 1.46 -10.68
CA ASN A 188 3.78 1.20 -9.73
C ASN A 188 4.83 0.23 -10.28
N VAL A 189 4.44 -0.74 -11.11
CA VAL A 189 5.37 -1.66 -11.77
C VAL A 189 6.35 -0.89 -12.67
N GLY A 190 5.88 0.04 -13.46
CA GLY A 190 6.76 0.89 -14.28
C GLY A 190 7.53 1.89 -13.42
N LEU A 191 6.79 2.77 -12.74
CA LEU A 191 7.33 3.95 -12.10
C LEU A 191 8.29 3.65 -10.94
N ASN A 192 7.86 2.79 -9.99
CA ASN A 192 8.62 2.59 -8.76
C ASN A 192 9.94 1.88 -9.02
N GLN A 193 9.97 0.94 -9.94
CA GLN A 193 11.15 0.14 -10.22
C GLN A 193 12.21 0.90 -11.00
N VAL A 194 11.81 1.59 -12.08
CA VAL A 194 12.76 2.41 -12.85
C VAL A 194 13.33 3.54 -11.99
N SER A 195 12.50 4.19 -11.17
CA SER A 195 12.95 5.21 -10.21
C SER A 195 13.96 4.64 -9.21
N ALA A 196 13.71 3.49 -8.62
CA ALA A 196 14.60 2.85 -7.64
C ALA A 196 15.95 2.41 -8.24
N LEU A 197 15.98 2.03 -9.51
CA LEU A 197 17.19 1.58 -10.19
C LEU A 197 18.06 2.73 -10.69
N THR A 198 17.43 3.80 -11.20
CA THR A 198 18.13 4.93 -11.83
C THR A 198 18.36 6.09 -10.86
N GLY A 199 17.66 6.14 -9.71
CA GLY A 199 17.61 7.33 -8.86
C GLY A 199 16.69 8.43 -9.39
N ALA A 200 15.93 8.17 -10.44
CA ALA A 200 15.08 9.15 -11.11
C ALA A 200 13.95 9.64 -10.20
N GLN A 201 13.76 10.94 -10.14
CA GLN A 201 12.57 11.59 -9.60
C GLN A 201 11.48 11.65 -10.69
N TYR A 202 10.25 11.98 -10.32
CA TYR A 202 9.12 11.97 -11.25
C TYR A 202 9.38 12.75 -12.55
N GLY A 203 9.96 13.95 -12.45
CA GLY A 203 10.26 14.76 -13.63
C GLY A 203 11.31 14.16 -14.58
N HIS A 204 12.16 13.26 -14.12
CA HIS A 204 13.11 12.55 -14.96
C HIS A 204 12.44 11.47 -15.80
N ILE A 205 11.34 10.88 -15.31
CA ILE A 205 10.62 9.79 -16.00
C ILE A 205 10.12 10.27 -17.37
N SER A 206 9.54 11.47 -17.43
CA SER A 206 9.03 12.04 -18.69
C SER A 206 10.12 12.76 -19.50
N ALA A 207 11.18 13.27 -18.86
CA ALA A 207 12.18 14.12 -19.53
C ALA A 207 13.33 13.31 -20.21
N ILE A 208 13.60 12.08 -19.76
CA ILE A 208 14.72 11.27 -20.25
C ILE A 208 14.16 10.09 -21.05
N PRO A 209 14.34 10.08 -22.39
CA PRO A 209 13.71 9.07 -23.26
C PRO A 209 14.00 7.62 -22.87
N GLU A 210 15.21 7.31 -22.43
CA GLU A 210 15.60 5.96 -22.03
C GLU A 210 14.89 5.52 -20.75
N ILE A 211 14.66 6.44 -19.80
CA ILE A 211 13.93 6.16 -18.56
C ILE A 211 12.43 5.98 -18.88
N HIS A 212 11.88 6.84 -19.74
CA HIS A 212 10.50 6.76 -20.19
C HIS A 212 10.22 5.44 -20.90
N THR A 213 11.11 5.02 -21.82
CA THR A 213 10.98 3.73 -22.50
C THR A 213 10.92 2.57 -21.50
N LEU A 214 11.83 2.51 -20.54
CA LEU A 214 11.83 1.46 -19.52
C LEU A 214 10.57 1.49 -18.64
N PHE A 215 10.05 2.68 -18.35
CA PHE A 215 8.80 2.86 -17.61
C PHE A 215 7.60 2.28 -18.38
N VAL A 216 7.48 2.61 -19.66
CA VAL A 216 6.39 2.12 -20.53
C VAL A 216 6.52 0.60 -20.76
N ASP A 217 7.70 0.11 -21.12
CA ASP A 217 7.94 -1.32 -21.37
C ASP A 217 7.57 -2.20 -20.16
N ALA A 218 7.90 -1.74 -18.94
CA ALA A 218 7.54 -2.47 -17.74
C ALA A 218 6.03 -2.48 -17.49
N MET A 219 5.32 -1.39 -17.85
CA MET A 219 3.85 -1.33 -17.79
C MET A 219 3.19 -2.21 -18.85
N GLU A 220 3.75 -2.29 -20.05
CA GLU A 220 3.25 -3.18 -21.12
C GLU A 220 3.28 -4.65 -20.68
N GLU A 221 4.36 -5.10 -20.06
CA GLU A 221 4.41 -6.45 -19.50
C GLU A 221 3.38 -6.66 -18.39
N ALA A 222 3.19 -5.66 -17.51
CA ALA A 222 2.16 -5.70 -16.48
C ALA A 222 0.74 -5.73 -17.07
N LEU A 223 0.48 -4.98 -18.13
CA LEU A 223 -0.77 -4.99 -18.85
C LEU A 223 -1.04 -6.38 -19.48
N ALA A 224 -0.04 -6.95 -20.15
CA ALA A 224 -0.16 -8.25 -20.80
C ALA A 224 -0.52 -9.37 -19.81
N VAL A 225 0.15 -9.42 -18.65
CA VAL A 225 -0.15 -10.44 -17.62
C VAL A 225 -1.51 -10.19 -16.94
N ALA A 226 -1.92 -8.93 -16.78
CA ALA A 226 -3.23 -8.59 -16.26
C ALA A 226 -4.36 -9.04 -17.21
N GLN A 227 -4.21 -8.79 -18.51
CA GLN A 227 -5.16 -9.22 -19.55
C GLN A 227 -5.24 -10.74 -19.64
N ALA A 228 -4.12 -11.45 -19.61
CA ALA A 228 -4.07 -12.91 -19.59
C ALA A 228 -4.80 -13.50 -18.37
N LYS A 229 -4.77 -12.79 -17.23
CA LYS A 229 -5.52 -13.13 -16.01
C LYS A 229 -7.01 -12.78 -16.10
N GLY A 230 -7.47 -12.12 -17.16
CA GLY A 230 -8.86 -11.67 -17.34
C GLY A 230 -9.20 -10.39 -16.58
N ILE A 231 -8.20 -9.56 -16.26
CA ILE A 231 -8.42 -8.23 -15.67
C ILE A 231 -8.72 -7.25 -16.80
N PRO A 232 -9.76 -6.39 -16.68
CA PRO A 232 -10.22 -5.51 -17.76
C PRO A 232 -9.35 -4.24 -17.87
N LEU A 233 -8.03 -4.39 -17.97
CA LEU A 233 -7.11 -3.32 -18.32
C LEU A 233 -6.93 -3.26 -19.84
N SER A 234 -6.66 -2.08 -20.35
CA SER A 234 -6.45 -1.79 -21.77
C SER A 234 -5.24 -0.88 -22.00
N HIS A 235 -4.78 -0.75 -23.24
CA HIS A 235 -3.75 0.23 -23.61
C HIS A 235 -4.18 1.67 -23.30
N ARG A 236 -5.49 1.96 -23.35
CA ARG A 236 -5.99 3.27 -22.90
C ARG A 236 -5.67 3.56 -21.43
N ASP A 237 -5.72 2.55 -20.57
CA ASP A 237 -5.33 2.72 -19.14
C ASP A 237 -3.85 3.03 -19.02
N LEU A 238 -3.00 2.41 -19.85
CA LEU A 238 -1.57 2.69 -19.90
C LEU A 238 -1.31 4.12 -20.38
N GLU A 239 -1.94 4.53 -21.49
CA GLU A 239 -1.85 5.89 -22.03
C GLU A 239 -2.31 6.95 -21.03
N GLU A 240 -3.41 6.71 -20.31
CA GLU A 240 -3.89 7.59 -19.25
C GLU A 240 -2.88 7.71 -18.09
N LEU A 241 -2.20 6.62 -17.74
CA LEU A 241 -1.15 6.63 -16.69
C LEU A 241 0.11 7.36 -17.18
N ASP A 242 0.49 7.20 -18.42
CA ASP A 242 1.62 7.90 -19.02
C ASP A 242 1.37 9.42 -19.04
N HIS A 243 0.23 9.86 -19.56
CA HIS A 243 -0.16 11.27 -19.52
C HIS A 243 -0.27 11.82 -18.08
N MET A 244 -0.71 10.99 -17.14
CA MET A 244 -0.80 11.41 -15.75
C MET A 244 0.57 11.76 -15.14
N MET A 245 1.68 11.19 -15.64
CA MET A 245 3.04 11.54 -15.20
C MET A 245 3.36 13.03 -15.39
N GLU A 246 2.76 13.71 -16.38
CA GLU A 246 2.94 15.14 -16.61
C GLU A 246 2.39 16.00 -15.46
N THR A 247 1.41 15.47 -14.72
CA THR A 247 0.77 16.14 -13.58
C THR A 247 1.52 15.95 -12.26
N PHE A 248 2.49 15.04 -12.22
CA PHE A 248 3.25 14.76 -11.00
C PHE A 248 4.23 15.90 -10.69
N PRO A 249 4.47 16.19 -9.39
CA PRO A 249 5.49 17.16 -8.99
C PRO A 249 6.85 16.72 -9.57
N LYS A 250 7.53 17.59 -10.32
CA LYS A 250 8.82 17.23 -10.94
C LYS A 250 9.85 16.75 -9.91
N ILE A 251 9.83 17.36 -8.73
CA ILE A 251 10.68 16.97 -7.59
C ILE A 251 9.85 16.09 -6.67
N GLY A 252 10.09 14.79 -6.72
CA GLY A 252 9.41 13.81 -5.88
C GLY A 252 9.99 12.42 -6.11
N LYS A 253 9.94 11.59 -5.09
CA LYS A 253 10.54 10.25 -5.09
C LYS A 253 9.47 9.19 -4.88
N THR A 254 9.58 8.09 -5.61
CA THR A 254 8.75 6.93 -5.35
C THR A 254 9.07 6.31 -3.99
N SER A 255 8.10 5.57 -3.43
CA SER A 255 8.33 4.85 -2.16
C SER A 255 9.46 3.81 -2.26
N LEU A 256 9.62 3.18 -3.43
CA LEU A 256 10.66 2.19 -3.65
C LEU A 256 12.05 2.85 -3.71
N LEU A 257 12.20 4.01 -4.34
CA LEU A 257 13.44 4.79 -4.32
C LEU A 257 13.79 5.22 -2.89
N GLN A 258 12.82 5.70 -2.12
CA GLN A 258 13.03 6.04 -0.71
C GLN A 258 13.49 4.83 0.13
N ASP A 259 12.96 3.63 -0.15
CA ASP A 259 13.41 2.41 0.53
C ASP A 259 14.86 2.06 0.17
N VAL A 260 15.23 2.15 -1.11
CA VAL A 260 16.60 1.89 -1.59
C VAL A 260 17.61 2.88 -0.98
N GLU A 261 17.30 4.17 -1.01
CA GLU A 261 18.18 5.21 -0.44
C GLU A 261 18.35 5.07 1.07
N ALA A 262 17.31 4.66 1.77
CA ALA A 262 17.34 4.43 3.21
C ALA A 262 17.88 3.05 3.60
N GLY A 263 18.32 2.24 2.66
CA GLY A 263 18.82 0.90 2.93
C GLY A 263 17.77 -0.05 3.51
N ARG A 264 16.49 0.15 3.21
CA ARG A 264 15.42 -0.74 3.66
C ARG A 264 15.13 -1.82 2.62
N ASP A 265 14.49 -2.90 3.07
CA ASP A 265 13.95 -3.92 2.17
C ASP A 265 12.81 -3.35 1.35
N THR A 266 12.87 -3.61 0.04
CA THR A 266 11.92 -3.06 -0.92
C THR A 266 10.69 -3.96 -1.10
N GLU A 267 9.67 -3.40 -1.73
CA GLU A 267 8.47 -4.13 -2.15
C GLU A 267 8.56 -4.63 -3.62
N ALA A 268 9.76 -4.83 -4.18
CA ALA A 268 9.93 -5.34 -5.54
C ALA A 268 9.17 -6.67 -5.79
N GLY A 269 8.98 -7.47 -4.74
CA GLY A 269 8.20 -8.71 -4.81
C GLY A 269 6.73 -8.51 -5.21
N CYS A 270 6.08 -7.44 -4.76
CA CYS A 270 4.68 -7.16 -5.12
C CYS A 270 4.54 -6.37 -6.45
N PHE A 271 5.64 -5.95 -7.04
CA PHE A 271 5.70 -5.32 -8.37
C PHE A 271 6.25 -6.31 -9.41
N ALA A 272 7.53 -6.26 -9.73
CA ALA A 272 8.12 -7.19 -10.71
C ALA A 272 7.94 -8.65 -10.31
N GLY A 273 8.06 -9.00 -9.01
CA GLY A 273 7.83 -10.37 -8.57
C GLY A 273 6.47 -10.90 -8.99
N THR A 274 5.41 -10.11 -8.79
CA THR A 274 4.05 -10.48 -9.23
C THR A 274 3.94 -10.57 -10.76
N VAL A 275 4.60 -9.65 -11.52
CA VAL A 275 4.64 -9.75 -13.00
C VAL A 275 5.31 -11.04 -13.44
N LEU A 276 6.45 -11.42 -12.83
CA LEU A 276 7.16 -12.65 -13.16
C LEU A 276 6.34 -13.91 -12.83
N ASP A 277 5.64 -13.92 -11.70
CA ASP A 277 4.82 -15.06 -11.29
C ASP A 277 3.65 -15.26 -12.25
N LEU A 278 2.93 -14.20 -12.60
CA LEU A 278 1.85 -14.23 -13.59
C LEU A 278 2.39 -14.53 -14.99
N GLY A 279 3.52 -13.96 -15.39
CA GLY A 279 4.16 -14.26 -16.66
C GLY A 279 4.45 -15.76 -16.83
N ARG A 280 4.93 -16.42 -15.77
CA ARG A 280 5.12 -17.89 -15.74
C ARG A 280 3.79 -18.65 -15.78
N GLU A 281 2.80 -18.20 -15.01
CA GLU A 281 1.48 -18.83 -14.93
C GLU A 281 0.75 -18.82 -16.29
N TYR A 282 0.83 -17.70 -17.02
CA TYR A 282 0.10 -17.50 -18.28
C TYR A 282 0.96 -17.60 -19.55
N GLY A 283 2.26 -17.93 -19.42
CA GLY A 283 3.17 -18.06 -20.55
C GLY A 283 3.50 -16.74 -21.26
N ILE A 284 3.44 -15.62 -20.54
CA ILE A 284 3.73 -14.27 -21.05
C ILE A 284 5.20 -13.92 -20.77
N PRO A 285 5.99 -13.53 -21.81
CA PRO A 285 7.37 -13.06 -21.58
C PRO A 285 7.40 -11.76 -20.79
N THR A 286 8.29 -11.68 -19.79
CA THR A 286 8.43 -10.50 -18.94
C THR A 286 9.92 -10.14 -18.73
N PRO A 287 10.68 -9.87 -19.82
CA PRO A 287 12.12 -9.66 -19.76
C PRO A 287 12.51 -8.39 -19.00
N VAL A 288 11.78 -7.28 -19.14
CA VAL A 288 12.09 -6.00 -18.50
C VAL A 288 11.90 -6.13 -16.97
N ASN A 289 10.76 -6.64 -16.53
CA ASN A 289 10.50 -6.85 -15.12
C ASN A 289 11.46 -7.86 -14.49
N ARG A 290 11.90 -8.86 -15.23
CA ARG A 290 12.93 -9.81 -14.76
C ARG A 290 14.26 -9.10 -14.48
N VAL A 291 14.71 -8.23 -15.37
CA VAL A 291 15.92 -7.43 -15.18
C VAL A 291 15.76 -6.51 -13.97
N PHE A 292 14.65 -5.80 -13.88
CA PHE A 292 14.37 -4.91 -12.74
C PHE A 292 14.37 -5.65 -11.41
N PHE A 293 13.66 -6.78 -11.34
CA PHE A 293 13.63 -7.60 -10.13
C PHE A 293 15.02 -8.04 -9.69
N ASN A 294 15.81 -8.61 -10.61
CA ASN A 294 17.14 -9.11 -10.31
C ASN A 294 18.09 -7.98 -9.87
N LEU A 295 18.06 -6.82 -10.51
CA LEU A 295 18.90 -5.67 -10.14
C LEU A 295 18.55 -5.13 -8.75
N ILE A 296 17.24 -4.99 -8.43
CA ILE A 296 16.80 -4.55 -7.09
C ILE A 296 17.24 -5.58 -6.04
N LYS A 297 17.02 -6.89 -6.30
CA LYS A 297 17.41 -7.94 -5.37
C LYS A 297 18.92 -8.06 -5.21
N ALA A 298 19.70 -7.83 -6.28
CA ALA A 298 21.15 -7.78 -6.19
C ALA A 298 21.63 -6.62 -5.28
N ARG A 299 21.03 -5.43 -5.41
CA ARG A 299 21.34 -4.29 -4.51
C ARG A 299 21.01 -4.61 -3.04
N GLU A 300 19.88 -5.26 -2.78
CA GLU A 300 19.54 -5.73 -1.44
C GLU A 300 20.55 -6.78 -0.93
N GLY A 301 20.96 -7.71 -1.79
CA GLY A 301 21.95 -8.74 -1.49
C GLY A 301 23.33 -8.16 -1.15
N ILE A 302 23.85 -7.25 -1.96
CA ILE A 302 25.13 -6.55 -1.72
C ILE A 302 25.14 -5.90 -0.33
N ARG A 303 24.06 -5.21 0.03
CA ARG A 303 23.93 -4.57 1.35
C ARG A 303 24.00 -5.57 2.51
N ARG A 304 23.44 -6.78 2.31
CA ARG A 304 23.39 -7.84 3.35
C ARG A 304 24.65 -8.69 3.40
N THR A 305 25.49 -8.61 2.39
CA THR A 305 26.70 -9.41 2.24
C THR A 305 27.93 -8.50 2.06
N PRO A 306 28.37 -7.80 3.13
CA PRO A 306 29.58 -7.01 3.06
C PRO A 306 30.75 -7.95 2.74
N LEU A 307 31.65 -7.52 1.84
CA LEU A 307 32.92 -8.20 1.60
C LEU A 307 33.89 -7.78 2.72
N GLU A 308 34.58 -8.76 3.30
CA GLU A 308 35.62 -8.51 4.28
C GLU A 308 36.86 -7.79 3.67
#